data_dafcaa17f58791f8cdf819db728fb730
#
_entry.id   dafcaa17f58791f8cdf819db728fb730
#
_cell.length_a   1.000
_cell.length_b   1.000
_cell.length_c   1.000
_cell.angle_alpha   90.00
_cell.angle_beta   90.00
_cell.angle_gamma   90.00
#
_symmetry.space_group_name_H-M   'P 1'
#
loop_
_entity.id
_entity.type
_entity.pdbx_description
1 polymer ?
#
loop_
_entity_poly.entity_id
_entity_poly.type
_entity_poly.pdbx_seq_one_letter_code
_entity_poly.pdbx_strand_id
1 'polypeptide(L)'
;LVLCDRFVDSSLAYQGAGRRIGIAPIASINAFATEGVSPDFTIYLDVDSDTGLRRIQENRTQQIDRLDSEGLEFHQRVRHEYLKLAEENPQRIKKIDARMSLELVVEATYQAIIGRYPENF
;
A
#
# COMPACT_ATOMS: atom_id res chain seq x y z
N LEU A 1 -16.45 10.57 5.98
CA LEU A 1 -15.14 9.96 5.75
C LEU A 1 -15.31 8.45 5.61
N VAL A 2 -14.78 7.89 4.53
CA VAL A 2 -14.79 6.45 4.28
C VAL A 2 -13.36 5.95 4.30
N LEU A 3 -13.08 4.92 5.09
CA LEU A 3 -11.79 4.26 5.14
C LEU A 3 -11.88 2.93 4.38
N CYS A 4 -10.90 2.70 3.52
CA CYS A 4 -10.83 1.47 2.74
C CYS A 4 -9.45 0.83 2.95
N ASP A 5 -9.44 -0.39 3.48
CA ASP A 5 -8.21 -1.16 3.63
C ASP A 5 -7.86 -1.79 2.28
N ARG A 6 -6.82 -1.22 1.64
CA ARG A 6 -6.39 -1.51 0.27
C ARG A 6 -7.45 -1.14 -0.76
N PHE A 7 -7.03 -0.47 -1.82
CA PHE A 7 -7.90 -0.10 -2.92
C PHE A 7 -7.11 -0.14 -4.24
N VAL A 8 -7.37 0.77 -5.16
CA VAL A 8 -6.81 0.73 -6.52
C VAL A 8 -5.27 0.73 -6.55
N ASP A 9 -4.63 1.50 -5.68
CA ASP A 9 -3.15 1.54 -5.63
C ASP A 9 -2.56 0.18 -5.27
N SER A 10 -3.21 -0.54 -4.38
CA SER A 10 -2.78 -1.89 -3.98
C SER A 10 -2.88 -2.87 -5.15
N SER A 11 -3.96 -2.84 -5.93
CA SER A 11 -4.08 -3.73 -7.08
C SER A 11 -3.07 -3.39 -8.19
N LEU A 12 -2.75 -2.12 -8.39
CA LEU A 12 -1.69 -1.72 -9.31
C LEU A 12 -0.34 -2.30 -8.88
N ALA A 13 -0.02 -2.19 -7.58
CA ALA A 13 1.24 -2.68 -7.06
C ALA A 13 1.34 -4.22 -7.08
N TYR A 14 0.31 -4.91 -6.58
CA TYR A 14 0.33 -6.37 -6.47
C TYR A 14 0.08 -7.08 -7.78
N GLN A 15 -0.99 -6.76 -8.49
CA GLN A 15 -1.34 -7.42 -9.73
C GLN A 15 -0.61 -6.81 -10.93
N GLY A 16 -0.55 -5.50 -11.00
CA GLY A 16 0.10 -4.81 -12.11
C GLY A 16 1.59 -5.07 -12.15
N ALA A 17 2.29 -4.75 -11.08
CA ALA A 17 3.75 -4.88 -11.00
C ALA A 17 4.18 -6.23 -10.43
N GLY A 18 3.65 -6.63 -9.29
CA GLY A 18 4.04 -7.86 -8.61
C GLY A 18 3.83 -9.10 -9.46
N ARG A 19 2.62 -9.28 -9.99
CA ARG A 19 2.27 -10.40 -10.89
C ARG A 19 2.64 -10.13 -12.34
N ARG A 20 3.16 -8.95 -12.67
CA ARG A 20 3.60 -8.57 -14.01
C ARG A 20 2.49 -8.61 -15.07
N ILE A 21 1.24 -8.39 -14.65
CA ILE A 21 0.11 -8.27 -15.58
C ILE A 21 0.22 -6.97 -16.37
N GLY A 22 0.79 -5.95 -15.76
CA GLY A 22 0.96 -4.64 -16.35
C GLY A 22 0.06 -3.60 -15.69
N ILE A 23 0.56 -2.38 -15.62
CA ILE A 23 -0.14 -1.28 -14.93
C ILE A 23 -1.38 -0.84 -15.72
N ALA A 24 -1.26 -0.66 -17.04
CA ALA A 24 -2.36 -0.17 -17.86
C ALA A 24 -3.57 -1.12 -17.88
N PRO A 25 -3.41 -2.45 -18.05
CA PRO A 25 -4.55 -3.36 -17.97
C PRO A 25 -5.25 -3.34 -16.62
N ILE A 26 -4.48 -3.34 -15.52
CA ILE A 26 -5.06 -3.30 -14.16
C ILE A 26 -5.75 -1.97 -13.90
N ALA A 27 -5.18 -0.85 -14.34
CA ALA A 27 -5.82 0.47 -14.21
C ALA A 27 -7.17 0.51 -14.95
N SER A 28 -7.25 -0.09 -16.13
CA SER A 28 -8.50 -0.17 -16.89
C SER A 28 -9.55 -1.00 -16.17
N ILE A 29 -9.16 -2.15 -15.61
CA ILE A 29 -10.06 -3.01 -14.84
C ILE A 29 -10.55 -2.26 -13.59
N ASN A 30 -9.65 -1.58 -12.88
CA ASN A 30 -10.00 -0.80 -11.71
C ASN A 30 -11.00 0.31 -12.04
N ALA A 31 -10.76 1.05 -13.10
CA ALA A 31 -11.66 2.14 -13.54
C ALA A 31 -13.06 1.63 -13.82
N PHE A 32 -13.16 0.48 -14.49
CA PHE A 32 -14.44 -0.17 -14.76
C PHE A 32 -15.12 -0.65 -13.47
N ALA A 33 -14.37 -1.35 -12.61
CA ALA A 33 -14.92 -1.96 -11.40
C ALA A 33 -15.36 -0.92 -10.36
N THR A 34 -14.68 0.21 -10.28
CA THR A 34 -14.97 1.28 -9.31
C THR A 34 -15.86 2.37 -9.87
N GLU A 35 -16.28 2.26 -11.11
CA GLU A 35 -17.05 3.30 -11.82
C GLU A 35 -16.33 4.67 -11.80
N GLY A 36 -14.99 4.62 -11.89
CA GLY A 36 -14.16 5.82 -11.88
C GLY A 36 -13.89 6.43 -10.50
N VAL A 37 -14.38 5.81 -9.43
CA VAL A 37 -14.07 6.28 -8.07
C VAL A 37 -12.60 6.01 -7.75
N SER A 38 -11.91 7.03 -7.27
CA SER A 38 -10.52 6.91 -6.84
C SER A 38 -10.35 7.46 -5.43
N PRO A 39 -9.33 7.02 -4.69
CA PRO A 39 -9.12 7.52 -3.34
C PRO A 39 -8.68 8.98 -3.35
N ASP A 40 -9.22 9.76 -2.42
CA ASP A 40 -8.82 11.17 -2.26
C ASP A 40 -7.48 11.30 -1.55
N PHE A 41 -7.19 10.35 -0.67
CA PHE A 41 -5.96 10.32 0.12
C PHE A 41 -5.60 8.89 0.46
N THR A 42 -4.34 8.53 0.25
CA THR A 42 -3.83 7.19 0.53
C THR A 42 -2.65 7.31 1.50
N ILE A 43 -2.70 6.52 2.56
CA ILE A 43 -1.55 6.31 3.44
C ILE A 43 -0.83 5.05 2.95
N TYR A 44 0.42 5.21 2.60
CA TYR A 44 1.28 4.08 2.26
C TYR A 44 2.26 3.82 3.40
N LEU A 45 2.12 2.67 4.03
CA LEU A 45 3.03 2.23 5.10
C LEU A 45 4.21 1.53 4.45
N ASP A 46 5.34 2.22 4.39
CA ASP A 46 6.54 1.75 3.69
C ASP A 46 7.50 1.03 4.61
N VAL A 47 7.87 -0.18 4.23
CA VAL A 47 8.91 -0.95 4.87
C VAL A 47 9.70 -1.68 3.77
N ASP A 48 11.01 -1.81 3.97
CA ASP A 48 11.83 -2.59 3.03
C ASP A 48 11.36 -4.04 2.98
N SER A 49 11.53 -4.68 1.82
CA SER A 49 10.97 -6.00 1.57
C SER A 49 11.54 -7.08 2.49
N ASP A 50 12.80 -6.99 2.86
CA ASP A 50 13.43 -7.92 3.79
C ASP A 50 12.79 -7.85 5.19
N THR A 51 12.62 -6.64 5.71
CA THR A 51 11.97 -6.41 7.01
C THR A 51 10.52 -6.85 6.97
N GLY A 52 9.80 -6.52 5.89
CA GLY A 52 8.40 -6.91 5.72
C GLY A 52 8.21 -8.41 5.73
N LEU A 53 9.00 -9.14 4.96
CA LEU A 53 8.95 -10.60 4.91
C LEU A 53 9.30 -11.23 6.27
N ARG A 54 10.33 -10.71 6.95
CA ARG A 54 10.70 -11.19 8.26
C ARG A 54 9.57 -11.03 9.27
N ARG A 55 8.88 -9.88 9.27
CA ARG A 55 7.73 -9.62 10.14
C ARG A 55 6.58 -10.60 9.87
N ILE A 56 6.31 -10.90 8.60
CA ILE A 56 5.29 -11.87 8.23
C ILE A 56 5.66 -13.25 8.78
N GLN A 57 6.89 -13.70 8.60
CA GLN A 57 7.38 -14.99 9.05
C GLN A 57 7.36 -15.13 10.58
N GLU A 58 7.71 -14.07 11.31
CA GLU A 58 7.70 -14.05 12.77
C GLU A 58 6.29 -14.09 13.36
N ASN A 59 5.32 -13.51 12.69
CA ASN A 59 3.96 -13.37 13.21
C ASN A 59 2.99 -14.44 12.70
N ARG A 60 3.39 -15.25 11.72
CA ARG A 60 2.57 -16.32 11.14
C ARG A 60 3.30 -17.63 11.20
N THR A 61 2.94 -18.44 12.18
CA THR A 61 3.60 -19.72 12.39
C THR A 61 2.93 -20.88 11.65
N GLN A 62 1.68 -20.74 11.17
CA GLN A 62 0.91 -21.88 10.67
C GLN A 62 0.29 -21.74 9.30
N GLN A 63 0.14 -20.52 8.77
CA GLN A 63 -0.38 -20.34 7.42
C GLN A 63 0.33 -19.18 6.74
N ILE A 64 1.12 -19.54 5.75
CA ILE A 64 1.64 -18.56 4.79
C ILE A 64 0.64 -18.59 3.65
N ASP A 65 -0.10 -17.50 3.43
CA ASP A 65 -0.99 -17.42 2.30
C ASP A 65 -0.18 -17.29 0.99
N ARG A 66 -0.88 -17.32 -0.14
CA ARG A 66 -0.22 -17.34 -1.44
C ARG A 66 0.67 -16.12 -1.69
N LEU A 67 0.25 -14.93 -1.22
CA LEU A 67 1.03 -13.69 -1.37
C LEU A 67 2.27 -13.72 -0.48
N ASP A 68 2.14 -14.22 0.74
CA ASP A 68 3.24 -14.30 1.69
C ASP A 68 4.30 -15.33 1.28
N SER A 69 3.89 -16.37 0.53
CA SER A 69 4.82 -17.40 0.03
C SER A 69 5.63 -16.95 -1.18
N GLU A 70 5.28 -15.82 -1.77
CA GLU A 70 6.05 -15.25 -2.89
C GLU A 70 7.43 -14.82 -2.41
N GLY A 71 8.41 -14.91 -3.29
CA GLY A 71 9.78 -14.57 -2.97
C GLY A 71 10.02 -13.08 -2.79
N LEU A 72 11.22 -12.77 -2.33
CA LEU A 72 11.70 -11.42 -2.11
C LEU A 72 11.54 -10.53 -3.36
N GLU A 73 11.79 -11.09 -4.54
CA GLU A 73 11.70 -10.34 -5.81
C GLU A 73 10.29 -9.82 -6.07
N PHE A 74 9.27 -10.62 -5.75
CA PHE A 74 7.87 -10.21 -5.86
C PHE A 74 7.60 -9.00 -4.97
N HIS A 75 7.99 -9.08 -3.71
CA HIS A 75 7.77 -8.00 -2.74
C HIS A 75 8.57 -6.75 -3.10
N GLN A 76 9.75 -6.91 -3.68
CA GLN A 76 10.54 -5.77 -4.17
C GLN A 76 9.84 -5.07 -5.34
N ARG A 77 9.23 -5.83 -6.26
CA ARG A 77 8.45 -5.23 -7.36
C ARG A 77 7.24 -4.47 -6.84
N VAL A 78 6.54 -5.05 -5.87
CA VAL A 78 5.38 -4.41 -5.22
C VAL A 78 5.80 -3.09 -4.57
N ARG A 79 6.84 -3.13 -3.76
CA ARG A 79 7.36 -1.94 -3.09
C ARG A 79 7.80 -0.86 -4.09
N HIS A 80 8.51 -1.27 -5.13
CA HIS A 80 8.96 -0.35 -6.18
C HIS A 80 7.79 0.41 -6.81
N GLU A 81 6.71 -0.29 -7.10
CA GLU A 81 5.52 0.34 -7.68
C GLU A 81 4.84 1.30 -6.70
N TYR A 82 4.71 0.92 -5.43
CA TYR A 82 4.17 1.83 -4.41
C TYR A 82 5.01 3.12 -4.29
N LEU A 83 6.33 2.98 -4.28
CA LEU A 83 7.22 4.14 -4.20
C LEU A 83 7.07 5.04 -5.43
N LYS A 84 6.94 4.44 -6.60
CA LYS A 84 6.71 5.16 -7.84
C LYS A 84 5.37 5.90 -7.82
N LEU A 85 4.30 5.23 -7.38
CA LEU A 85 2.98 5.84 -7.25
C LEU A 85 3.01 7.02 -6.27
N ALA A 86 3.68 6.87 -5.14
CA ALA A 86 3.81 7.94 -4.15
C ALA A 86 4.59 9.13 -4.72
N GLU A 87 5.65 8.88 -5.48
CA GLU A 87 6.44 9.93 -6.12
C GLU A 87 5.64 10.65 -7.19
N GLU A 88 4.85 9.94 -7.98
CA GLU A 88 4.00 10.50 -9.02
C GLU A 88 2.76 11.23 -8.47
N ASN A 89 2.34 10.91 -7.24
CA ASN A 89 1.13 11.46 -6.62
C ASN A 89 1.43 12.00 -5.21
N PRO A 90 2.37 12.96 -5.05
CA PRO A 90 2.82 13.39 -3.73
C PRO A 90 1.73 14.08 -2.90
N GLN A 91 0.70 14.63 -3.56
CA GLN A 91 -0.40 15.32 -2.87
C GLN A 91 -1.47 14.34 -2.38
N ARG A 92 -1.59 13.20 -3.04
CA ARG A 92 -2.63 12.20 -2.75
C ARG A 92 -2.11 11.06 -1.88
N ILE A 93 -0.84 10.70 -2.03
CA ILE A 93 -0.24 9.55 -1.31
C ILE A 93 0.78 10.06 -0.29
N LYS A 94 0.54 9.76 0.97
CA LYS A 94 1.46 10.05 2.06
C LYS A 94 2.20 8.79 2.47
N LYS A 95 3.51 8.80 2.29
CA LYS A 95 4.37 7.71 2.72
C LYS A 95 4.71 7.85 4.20
N ILE A 96 4.51 6.78 4.97
CA ILE A 96 4.86 6.69 6.38
C ILE A 96 5.93 5.60 6.54
N ASP A 97 7.03 5.90 7.21
CA ASP A 97 8.06 4.90 7.50
C ASP A 97 7.53 3.89 8.52
N ALA A 98 7.24 2.67 8.07
CA ALA A 98 6.68 1.62 8.92
C ALA A 98 7.72 0.76 9.63
N ARG A 99 9.01 1.16 9.59
CA ARG A 99 10.07 0.50 10.37
C ARG A 99 10.02 0.91 11.84
N MET A 100 9.36 2.02 12.14
CA MET A 100 9.16 2.52 13.50
C MET A 100 8.29 1.57 14.34
N SER A 101 8.18 1.81 15.63
CA SER A 101 7.26 1.08 16.50
C SER A 101 5.81 1.27 16.05
N LEU A 102 4.94 0.33 16.42
CA LEU A 102 3.52 0.40 16.09
C LEU A 102 2.90 1.72 16.56
N GLU A 103 3.22 2.15 17.78
CA GLU A 103 2.69 3.39 18.35
C GLU A 103 3.09 4.61 17.51
N LEU A 104 4.34 4.66 17.05
CA LEU A 104 4.82 5.78 16.25
C LEU A 104 4.20 5.76 14.85
N VAL A 105 4.01 4.60 14.25
CA VAL A 105 3.36 4.46 12.95
C VAL A 105 1.90 4.92 13.04
N VAL A 106 1.18 4.48 14.08
CA VAL A 106 -0.22 4.87 14.32
C VAL A 106 -0.31 6.38 14.51
N GLU A 107 0.56 6.95 15.34
CA GLU A 107 0.56 8.40 15.58
C GLU A 107 0.86 9.19 14.31
N ALA A 108 1.86 8.79 13.53
CA ALA A 108 2.20 9.46 12.28
C ALA A 108 1.04 9.39 11.28
N THR A 109 0.37 8.25 11.20
CA THR A 109 -0.79 8.04 10.32
C THR A 109 -1.95 8.94 10.76
N TYR A 110 -2.25 8.95 12.05
CA TYR A 110 -3.32 9.76 12.63
C TYR A 110 -3.08 11.25 12.35
N GLN A 111 -1.86 11.74 12.59
CA GLN A 111 -1.51 13.13 12.33
C GLN A 111 -1.64 13.49 10.84
N ALA A 112 -1.26 12.58 9.96
CA ALA A 112 -1.41 12.80 8.52
C ALA A 112 -2.88 12.94 8.11
N ILE A 113 -3.75 12.11 8.67
CA ILE A 113 -5.20 12.15 8.39
C ILE A 113 -5.83 13.44 8.94
N ILE A 114 -5.52 13.80 10.18
CA ILE A 114 -6.04 15.04 10.79
C ILE A 114 -5.56 16.26 10.02
N GLY A 115 -4.29 16.27 9.63
CA GLY A 115 -3.73 17.39 8.86
C GLY A 115 -4.41 17.55 7.50
N ARG A 116 -4.84 16.44 6.89
CA ARG A 116 -5.53 16.47 5.60
C ARG A 116 -7.01 16.84 5.74
N TYR A 117 -7.67 16.38 6.79
CA TYR A 117 -9.11 16.53 7.01
C TYR A 117 -9.41 17.05 8.41
N PRO A 118 -8.94 18.26 8.76
CA PRO A 118 -9.14 18.79 10.12
C PRO A 118 -10.60 18.97 10.50
N GLU A 119 -11.48 19.14 9.53
CA GLU A 119 -12.91 19.33 9.75
C GLU A 119 -13.65 18.07 10.20
N ASN A 120 -13.02 16.90 10.04
CA ASN A 120 -13.61 15.61 10.40
C ASN A 120 -13.23 15.14 11.82
N PHE A 121 -12.41 15.92 12.53
CA PHE A 121 -11.87 15.51 13.83
C PHE A 121 -11.93 16.58 14.91
#